data_8697774539601ef62c06cd236875dc29
#
_entry.id   8697774539601ef62c06cd236875dc29
#
_cell.length_a   1.000
_cell.length_b   1.000
_cell.length_c   1.000
_cell.angle_alpha   90.00
_cell.angle_beta   90.00
_cell.angle_gamma   90.00
#
_symmetry.space_group_name_H-M   'P 1'
#
loop_
_entity.id
_entity.type
_entity.pdbx_description
1 polymer ?
#
loop_
_entity_poly.entity_id
_entity_poly.type
_entity_poly.pdbx_seq_one_letter_code
_entity_poly.pdbx_strand_id
1 'polypeptide(L)'
;MVKALNCRNESEYIMNSIYNIISDLDLPNGHTKRMNCPECGGIKTFTVTNNMGSIVWNCYKVSCGTKGGSRVHLTVDDIRSGFLGAEKFAQDTFELPSYIVPHRDNLYMKRWCATWGLDIEELGLLYDVKDSRVVFPVIHDGKIVDATGRALGNRLPKWKRYGKSGLPYTVGCGKVAVVVEDCVSAAVVGGTSFVGVAILGTSLQESHKGYLAQFSTAVIALDPDALPKTLQMAKELRGHVNDVRVLRLTDDLKYRNPTDMENLHGIINH
;
A
#
# COMPACT_ATOMS: atom_id res chain seq x y z
N MET A 1 -26.37 -51.26 -12.64
CA MET A 1 -26.79 -50.09 -11.84
C MET A 1 -25.59 -49.53 -11.11
N VAL A 2 -24.95 -48.52 -11.71
CA VAL A 2 -23.81 -47.83 -11.10
C VAL A 2 -24.35 -46.56 -10.47
N LYS A 3 -24.19 -46.43 -9.13
CA LYS A 3 -24.58 -45.23 -8.38
C LYS A 3 -23.68 -44.06 -8.78
N ALA A 4 -24.25 -43.05 -9.37
CA ALA A 4 -23.61 -41.74 -9.52
C ALA A 4 -23.40 -41.13 -8.11
N LEU A 5 -22.17 -41.06 -7.68
CA LEU A 5 -21.76 -40.36 -6.46
C LEU A 5 -21.94 -38.86 -6.67
N ASN A 6 -22.63 -38.28 -5.73
CA ASN A 6 -23.11 -36.89 -5.70
C ASN A 6 -21.95 -35.93 -5.38
N CYS A 7 -21.21 -35.47 -6.39
CA CYS A 7 -20.11 -34.48 -6.23
C CYS A 7 -20.54 -33.08 -5.78
N ARG A 8 -21.85 -32.83 -5.57
CA ARG A 8 -22.36 -31.53 -5.14
C ARG A 8 -22.27 -31.27 -3.64
N ASN A 9 -22.21 -32.34 -2.81
CA ASN A 9 -22.25 -32.16 -1.35
C ASN A 9 -20.89 -31.85 -0.71
N GLU A 10 -19.77 -32.22 -1.33
CA GLU A 10 -18.46 -31.99 -0.73
C GLU A 10 -18.00 -30.53 -0.86
N SER A 11 -18.24 -29.89 -1.99
CA SER A 11 -17.85 -28.49 -2.19
C SER A 11 -18.67 -27.50 -1.35
N GLU A 12 -19.95 -27.78 -1.13
CA GLU A 12 -20.80 -26.97 -0.22
C GLU A 12 -20.40 -27.16 1.24
N TYR A 13 -20.05 -28.38 1.65
CA TYR A 13 -19.61 -28.67 3.02
C TYR A 13 -18.27 -28.04 3.36
N ILE A 14 -17.33 -28.03 2.41
CA ILE A 14 -16.00 -27.40 2.53
C ILE A 14 -16.13 -25.88 2.57
N MET A 15 -16.96 -25.29 1.70
CA MET A 15 -17.21 -23.84 1.73
C MET A 15 -17.81 -23.41 3.07
N ASN A 16 -18.79 -24.12 3.60
CA ASN A 16 -19.36 -23.85 4.92
C ASN A 16 -18.30 -23.96 6.04
N SER A 17 -17.36 -24.90 5.95
CA SER A 17 -16.26 -25.04 6.90
C SER A 17 -15.29 -23.83 6.86
N ILE A 18 -14.94 -23.34 5.68
CA ILE A 18 -14.06 -22.16 5.54
C ILE A 18 -14.76 -20.90 6.05
N TYR A 19 -16.03 -20.69 5.73
CA TYR A 19 -16.81 -19.57 6.25
C TYR A 19 -16.88 -19.57 7.77
N ASN A 20 -17.09 -20.72 8.41
CA ASN A 20 -17.10 -20.84 9.87
C ASN A 20 -15.74 -20.48 10.48
N ILE A 21 -14.65 -20.99 9.91
CA ILE A 21 -13.29 -20.66 10.36
C ILE A 21 -13.03 -19.14 10.21
N ILE A 22 -13.51 -18.51 9.15
CA ILE A 22 -13.31 -17.09 8.90
C ILE A 22 -14.18 -16.24 9.82
N SER A 23 -15.42 -16.64 10.09
CA SER A 23 -16.32 -15.94 11.02
C SER A 23 -15.83 -15.98 12.48
N ASP A 24 -15.16 -17.06 12.86
CA ASP A 24 -14.53 -17.21 14.19
C ASP A 24 -13.20 -16.43 14.31
N LEU A 25 -12.68 -15.89 13.18
CA LEU A 25 -11.51 -15.02 13.23
C LEU A 25 -11.96 -13.61 13.64
N ASP A 26 -11.67 -13.22 14.87
CA ASP A 26 -11.76 -11.82 15.28
C ASP A 26 -10.66 -11.01 14.58
N LEU A 27 -10.93 -10.64 13.32
CA LEU A 27 -10.00 -9.94 12.46
C LEU A 27 -10.47 -8.48 12.28
N PRO A 28 -9.83 -7.52 12.95
CA PRO A 28 -10.20 -6.12 12.84
C PRO A 28 -10.18 -5.60 11.39
N ASN A 29 -10.95 -4.57 11.12
CA ASN A 29 -10.98 -3.90 9.81
C ASN A 29 -9.57 -3.45 9.38
N GLY A 30 -9.23 -3.66 8.11
CA GLY A 30 -7.91 -3.36 7.54
C GLY A 30 -6.82 -4.38 7.85
N HIS A 31 -7.10 -5.39 8.67
CA HIS A 31 -6.10 -6.38 9.06
C HIS A 31 -6.07 -7.60 8.15
N THR A 32 -4.87 -8.19 8.07
CA THR A 32 -4.61 -9.43 7.32
C THR A 32 -4.00 -10.47 8.25
N LYS A 33 -4.58 -11.67 8.27
CA LYS A 33 -4.04 -12.83 9.00
C LYS A 33 -3.58 -13.89 8.02
N ARG A 34 -2.36 -14.38 8.24
CA ARG A 34 -1.79 -15.49 7.48
C ARG A 34 -1.75 -16.73 8.34
N MET A 35 -2.27 -17.85 7.81
CA MET A 35 -2.42 -19.11 8.54
C MET A 35 -2.22 -20.30 7.61
N ASN A 36 -2.22 -21.50 8.19
CA ASN A 36 -2.23 -22.74 7.42
C ASN A 36 -3.56 -22.85 6.65
N CYS A 37 -3.49 -23.33 5.42
CA CYS A 37 -4.71 -23.49 4.63
C CYS A 37 -5.61 -24.57 5.23
N PRO A 38 -6.87 -24.28 5.55
CA PRO A 38 -7.78 -25.27 6.14
C PRO A 38 -8.14 -26.40 5.17
N GLU A 39 -8.01 -26.17 3.86
CA GLU A 39 -8.35 -27.16 2.85
C GLU A 39 -7.16 -28.05 2.46
N CYS A 40 -6.02 -27.45 2.12
CA CYS A 40 -4.86 -28.22 1.64
C CYS A 40 -3.76 -28.43 2.69
N GLY A 41 -3.95 -27.95 3.91
CA GLY A 41 -2.96 -28.05 4.99
C GLY A 41 -1.65 -27.28 4.75
N GLY A 42 -1.54 -26.49 3.66
CA GLY A 42 -0.33 -25.75 3.31
C GLY A 42 0.09 -24.80 4.43
N ILE A 43 1.33 -24.90 4.89
CA ILE A 43 1.85 -24.12 6.03
C ILE A 43 1.98 -22.65 5.63
N LYS A 44 1.24 -21.76 6.33
CA LYS A 44 1.23 -20.32 6.11
C LYS A 44 0.95 -19.91 4.65
N THR A 45 0.13 -20.68 3.93
CA THR A 45 -0.24 -20.39 2.53
C THR A 45 -1.59 -19.72 2.40
N PHE A 46 -2.38 -19.65 3.45
CA PHE A 46 -3.73 -19.08 3.44
C PHE A 46 -3.73 -17.71 4.09
N THR A 47 -4.28 -16.74 3.39
CA THR A 47 -4.38 -15.35 3.87
C THR A 47 -5.84 -14.93 3.89
N VAL A 48 -6.27 -14.36 5.00
CA VAL A 48 -7.57 -13.74 5.17
C VAL A 48 -7.37 -12.26 5.45
N THR A 49 -8.05 -11.40 4.70
CA THR A 49 -7.99 -9.95 4.84
C THR A 49 -9.39 -9.41 5.08
N ASN A 50 -9.56 -8.64 6.16
CA ASN A 50 -10.77 -7.88 6.40
C ASN A 50 -10.58 -6.47 5.81
N ASN A 51 -11.18 -6.25 4.64
CA ASN A 51 -11.29 -4.92 4.04
C ASN A 51 -12.66 -4.37 4.45
N MET A 52 -12.75 -3.19 5.05
CA MET A 52 -14.00 -2.58 5.50
C MET A 52 -15.17 -2.90 4.55
N GLY A 53 -16.13 -3.71 5.02
CA GLY A 53 -17.28 -4.19 4.24
C GLY A 53 -17.07 -5.48 3.44
N SER A 54 -15.87 -6.06 3.42
CA SER A 54 -15.64 -7.38 2.82
C SER A 54 -14.48 -8.12 3.47
N ILE A 55 -14.65 -9.43 3.67
CA ILE A 55 -13.57 -10.33 4.03
C ILE A 55 -13.21 -11.12 2.80
N VAL A 56 -11.92 -11.10 2.43
CA VAL A 56 -11.40 -11.87 1.29
C VAL A 56 -10.32 -12.84 1.75
N TRP A 57 -10.26 -13.99 1.10
CA TRP A 57 -9.25 -15.00 1.40
C TRP A 57 -8.69 -15.66 0.15
N ASN A 58 -7.46 -16.11 0.26
CA ASN A 58 -6.77 -16.79 -0.83
C ASN A 58 -5.69 -17.75 -0.29
N CYS A 59 -5.60 -18.92 -0.89
CA CYS A 59 -4.47 -19.82 -0.70
C CYS A 59 -3.45 -19.66 -1.83
N TYR A 60 -2.20 -19.36 -1.46
CA TYR A 60 -1.11 -19.14 -2.42
C TYR A 60 -0.42 -20.42 -2.88
N LYS A 61 -0.88 -21.60 -2.43
CA LYS A 61 -0.40 -22.88 -2.94
C LYS A 61 -1.03 -23.13 -4.31
N VAL A 62 -0.22 -23.18 -5.35
CA VAL A 62 -0.66 -23.27 -6.77
C VAL A 62 -1.66 -24.39 -7.02
N SER A 63 -1.50 -25.55 -6.32
CA SER A 63 -2.38 -26.71 -6.48
C SER A 63 -3.67 -26.66 -5.67
N CYS A 64 -3.90 -25.61 -4.85
CA CYS A 64 -5.05 -25.57 -3.95
C CYS A 64 -6.27 -24.86 -4.55
N GLY A 65 -6.08 -23.72 -5.19
CA GLY A 65 -7.17 -22.96 -5.80
C GLY A 65 -8.20 -22.33 -4.84
N THR A 66 -8.06 -22.54 -3.52
CA THR A 66 -8.99 -22.02 -2.51
C THR A 66 -8.92 -20.52 -2.42
N LYS A 67 -9.97 -19.84 -2.84
CA LYS A 67 -10.13 -18.39 -2.76
C LYS A 67 -11.60 -18.03 -2.63
N GLY A 68 -11.89 -16.86 -2.05
CA GLY A 68 -13.26 -16.39 -1.92
C GLY A 68 -13.35 -15.05 -1.23
N GLY A 69 -14.58 -14.60 -1.02
CA GLY A 69 -14.89 -13.37 -0.30
C GLY A 69 -16.31 -13.37 0.21
N SER A 70 -16.54 -12.65 1.30
CA SER A 70 -17.85 -12.41 1.89
C SER A 70 -18.02 -10.93 2.17
N ARG A 71 -19.24 -10.41 1.97
CA ARG A 71 -19.59 -9.05 2.41
C ARG A 71 -19.91 -9.08 3.89
N VAL A 72 -19.41 -8.11 4.62
CA VAL A 72 -19.71 -7.88 6.03
C VAL A 72 -20.57 -6.64 6.14
N HIS A 73 -21.69 -6.72 6.88
CA HIS A 73 -22.46 -5.54 7.21
C HIS A 73 -21.65 -4.66 8.17
N LEU A 74 -21.34 -3.46 7.72
CA LEU A 74 -20.72 -2.44 8.57
C LEU A 74 -21.80 -1.69 9.34
N THR A 75 -21.63 -1.60 10.64
CA THR A 75 -22.41 -0.66 11.45
C THR A 75 -21.81 0.75 11.36
N VAL A 76 -22.59 1.76 11.77
CA VAL A 76 -22.06 3.14 11.86
C VAL A 76 -20.87 3.22 12.81
N ASP A 77 -20.84 2.38 13.85
CA ASP A 77 -19.74 2.31 14.80
C ASP A 77 -18.50 1.62 14.20
N ASP A 78 -18.67 0.64 13.31
CA ASP A 78 -17.56 0.05 12.55
C ASP A 78 -16.92 1.08 11.61
N ILE A 79 -17.73 1.89 10.95
CA ILE A 79 -17.27 2.96 10.08
C ILE A 79 -16.52 4.02 10.92
N ARG A 80 -17.11 4.43 12.04
CA ARG A 80 -16.52 5.41 12.95
C ARG A 80 -15.23 4.87 13.59
N SER A 81 -15.19 3.61 14.03
CA SER A 81 -14.00 2.97 14.59
C SER A 81 -12.92 2.71 13.54
N GLY A 82 -13.29 2.51 12.28
CA GLY A 82 -12.34 2.46 11.15
C GLY A 82 -11.64 3.80 10.92
N PHE A 83 -12.35 4.90 11.04
CA PHE A 83 -11.75 6.26 10.99
C PHE A 83 -10.91 6.54 12.26
N LEU A 84 -11.43 6.21 13.46
CA LEU A 84 -10.70 6.34 14.71
C LEU A 84 -9.56 5.31 14.85
N GLY A 85 -9.65 4.18 14.16
CA GLY A 85 -8.58 3.17 14.10
C GLY A 85 -7.35 3.67 13.36
N ALA A 86 -7.52 4.48 12.32
CA ALA A 86 -6.39 5.15 11.65
C ALA A 86 -5.66 6.11 12.60
N GLU A 87 -6.39 6.85 13.46
CA GLU A 87 -5.81 7.66 14.52
C GLU A 87 -5.16 6.82 15.65
N LYS A 88 -5.72 5.64 15.97
CA LYS A 88 -5.16 4.74 16.99
C LYS A 88 -3.86 4.05 16.54
N PHE A 89 -3.72 3.73 15.25
CA PHE A 89 -2.46 3.20 14.69
C PHE A 89 -1.32 4.24 14.71
N ALA A 90 -1.65 5.52 14.72
CA ALA A 90 -0.67 6.59 14.92
C ALA A 90 -0.21 6.72 16.39
N GLN A 91 -0.92 6.09 17.34
CA GLN A 91 -0.59 6.13 18.78
C GLN A 91 0.29 4.97 19.26
N ASP A 92 0.40 3.86 18.52
CA ASP A 92 1.43 2.87 18.78
C ASP A 92 2.78 3.51 18.45
N THR A 93 3.59 3.78 19.48
CA THR A 93 4.90 4.42 19.38
C THR A 93 5.80 3.60 18.46
N PHE A 94 5.79 3.95 17.17
CA PHE A 94 6.76 3.39 16.24
C PHE A 94 8.13 3.96 16.58
N GLU A 95 9.05 3.10 16.98
CA GLU A 95 10.44 3.47 17.18
C GLU A 95 11.27 2.93 16.01
N LEU A 96 12.05 3.83 15.41
CA LEU A 96 13.03 3.42 14.42
C LEU A 96 14.04 2.47 15.05
N PRO A 97 14.35 1.32 14.44
CA PRO A 97 15.42 0.46 14.89
C PRO A 97 16.73 1.23 15.05
N SER A 98 17.50 0.97 16.10
CA SER A 98 18.74 1.68 16.43
C SER A 98 19.82 1.64 15.34
N TYR A 99 19.73 0.70 14.41
CA TYR A 99 20.61 0.61 13.24
C TYR A 99 20.18 1.48 12.06
N ILE A 100 19.08 2.22 12.19
CA ILE A 100 18.68 3.25 11.22
C ILE A 100 19.14 4.59 11.78
N VAL A 101 20.07 5.22 11.07
CA VAL A 101 20.74 6.42 11.53
C VAL A 101 20.67 7.55 10.49
N PRO A 102 20.75 8.84 10.90
CA PRO A 102 20.96 9.96 9.99
C PRO A 102 22.38 9.84 9.44
N HIS A 103 22.52 9.35 8.21
CA HIS A 103 23.87 9.09 7.68
C HIS A 103 24.19 10.00 6.49
N ARG A 104 24.70 11.20 6.80
CA ARG A 104 25.02 12.27 5.84
C ARG A 104 26.24 11.96 4.97
N ASP A 105 27.18 11.13 5.44
CA ASP A 105 28.48 10.92 4.80
C ASP A 105 28.62 9.59 4.05
N ASN A 106 27.55 8.80 3.93
CA ASN A 106 27.59 7.58 3.15
C ASN A 106 27.59 7.87 1.65
N LEU A 107 28.76 7.67 1.02
CA LEU A 107 28.95 7.94 -0.41
C LEU A 107 28.02 7.09 -1.31
N TYR A 108 27.71 5.86 -0.91
CA TYR A 108 26.78 5.01 -1.68
C TYR A 108 25.35 5.57 -1.64
N MET A 109 24.90 6.01 -0.46
CA MET A 109 23.61 6.67 -0.32
C MET A 109 23.58 7.98 -1.10
N LYS A 110 24.60 8.84 -0.97
CA LYS A 110 24.70 10.11 -1.70
C LYS A 110 24.63 9.90 -3.22
N ARG A 111 25.40 8.96 -3.75
CA ARG A 111 25.40 8.64 -5.18
C ARG A 111 24.03 8.12 -5.64
N TRP A 112 23.44 7.24 -4.86
CA TRP A 112 22.12 6.69 -5.19
C TRP A 112 21.04 7.79 -5.16
N CYS A 113 21.01 8.64 -4.14
CA CYS A 113 20.08 9.77 -4.08
C CYS A 113 20.29 10.73 -5.24
N ALA A 114 21.55 11.03 -5.57
CA ALA A 114 21.89 11.89 -6.71
C ALA A 114 21.40 11.33 -8.06
N THR A 115 21.41 10.00 -8.24
CA THR A 115 20.86 9.35 -9.45
C THR A 115 19.39 9.73 -9.70
N TRP A 116 18.62 9.93 -8.62
CA TRP A 116 17.20 10.27 -8.69
C TRP A 116 16.94 11.76 -8.41
N GLY A 117 17.98 12.55 -8.17
CA GLY A 117 17.86 13.96 -7.79
C GLY A 117 17.12 14.16 -6.47
N LEU A 118 17.35 13.26 -5.50
CA LEU A 118 16.75 13.34 -4.17
C LEU A 118 17.66 14.14 -3.23
N ASP A 119 17.11 15.14 -2.56
CA ASP A 119 17.79 15.83 -1.47
C ASP A 119 17.60 15.04 -0.16
N ILE A 120 18.72 14.61 0.44
CA ILE A 120 18.72 13.77 1.64
C ILE A 120 18.19 14.54 2.85
N GLU A 121 18.55 15.80 2.96
CA GLU A 121 18.21 16.68 4.10
C GLU A 121 16.73 17.09 4.01
N GLU A 122 16.30 17.59 2.86
CA GLU A 122 14.93 18.03 2.61
C GLU A 122 13.92 16.91 2.82
N LEU A 123 14.26 15.71 2.35
CA LEU A 123 13.40 14.52 2.49
C LEU A 123 13.56 13.80 3.83
N GLY A 124 14.48 14.24 4.70
CA GLY A 124 14.77 13.59 5.97
C GLY A 124 15.17 12.13 5.84
N LEU A 125 15.90 11.78 4.76
CA LEU A 125 16.25 10.39 4.48
C LEU A 125 17.28 9.86 5.50
N LEU A 126 17.07 8.60 5.90
CA LEU A 126 17.91 7.90 6.86
C LEU A 126 18.62 6.72 6.19
N TYR A 127 19.56 6.12 6.91
CA TYR A 127 20.32 4.97 6.40
C TYR A 127 20.24 3.78 7.35
N ASP A 128 19.86 2.62 6.80
CA ASP A 128 19.96 1.33 7.48
C ASP A 128 21.36 0.76 7.29
N VAL A 129 22.19 0.83 8.35
CA VAL A 129 23.59 0.34 8.32
C VAL A 129 23.66 -1.19 8.26
N LYS A 130 22.63 -1.89 8.72
CA LYS A 130 22.57 -3.36 8.75
C LYS A 130 22.31 -3.95 7.37
N ASP A 131 21.38 -3.34 6.64
CA ASP A 131 20.88 -3.88 5.38
C ASP A 131 21.27 -3.02 4.17
N SER A 132 22.08 -1.96 4.37
CA SER A 132 22.51 -1.00 3.32
C SER A 132 21.33 -0.48 2.51
N ARG A 133 20.41 0.23 3.18
CA ARG A 133 19.20 0.78 2.57
C ARG A 133 19.09 2.28 2.80
N VAL A 134 18.61 2.99 1.80
CA VAL A 134 18.06 4.33 1.99
C VAL A 134 16.68 4.19 2.61
N VAL A 135 16.44 4.85 3.72
CA VAL A 135 15.19 4.74 4.48
C VAL A 135 14.39 6.03 4.34
N PHE A 136 13.15 5.88 3.92
CA PHE A 136 12.15 6.92 3.75
C PHE A 136 11.21 6.88 4.97
N PRO A 137 11.28 7.88 5.87
CA PRO A 137 10.40 7.92 7.03
C PRO A 137 8.97 8.30 6.60
N VAL A 138 7.98 7.59 7.12
CA VAL A 138 6.57 7.96 6.99
C VAL A 138 6.23 8.86 8.16
N ILE A 139 5.92 10.12 7.87
CA ILE A 139 5.64 11.15 8.87
C ILE A 139 4.14 11.44 8.89
N HIS A 140 3.58 11.45 10.08
CA HIS A 140 2.20 11.87 10.32
C HIS A 140 2.15 12.74 11.59
N ASP A 141 1.53 13.90 11.51
CA ASP A 141 1.47 14.89 12.59
C ASP A 141 2.85 15.22 13.20
N GLY A 142 3.86 15.36 12.33
CA GLY A 142 5.22 15.70 12.73
C GLY A 142 6.01 14.57 13.41
N LYS A 143 5.45 13.36 13.47
CA LYS A 143 6.09 12.18 14.08
C LYS A 143 6.36 11.12 13.02
N ILE A 144 7.47 10.40 13.17
CA ILE A 144 7.74 9.23 12.35
C ILE A 144 6.86 8.09 12.89
N VAL A 145 5.92 7.62 12.08
CA VAL A 145 4.95 6.56 12.42
C VAL A 145 5.23 5.24 11.70
N ASP A 146 6.13 5.27 10.72
CA ASP A 146 6.59 4.11 9.97
C ASP A 146 7.85 4.48 9.17
N ALA A 147 8.44 3.51 8.51
CA ALA A 147 9.51 3.75 7.55
C ALA A 147 9.58 2.63 6.51
N THR A 148 10.10 2.94 5.34
CA THR A 148 10.39 1.95 4.30
C THR A 148 11.79 2.15 3.74
N GLY A 149 12.52 1.06 3.53
CA GLY A 149 13.92 1.07 3.10
C GLY A 149 14.11 0.49 1.71
N ARG A 150 14.75 1.25 0.83
CA ARG A 150 15.17 0.83 -0.51
C ARG A 150 16.60 0.29 -0.48
N ALA A 151 16.81 -0.94 -0.92
CA ALA A 151 18.15 -1.51 -1.02
C ALA A 151 19.03 -0.73 -2.02
N LEU A 152 20.26 -0.42 -1.64
CA LEU A 152 21.21 0.28 -2.50
C LEU A 152 21.86 -0.60 -3.57
N GLY A 153 21.77 -1.93 -3.41
CA GLY A 153 22.28 -2.91 -4.37
C GLY A 153 21.23 -3.96 -4.74
N ASN A 154 21.70 -5.15 -5.05
CA ASN A 154 20.84 -6.27 -5.50
C ASN A 154 20.18 -7.05 -4.35
N ARG A 155 20.22 -6.54 -3.13
CA ARG A 155 19.64 -7.20 -1.97
C ARG A 155 18.12 -7.31 -2.09
N LEU A 156 17.60 -8.48 -1.78
CA LEU A 156 16.17 -8.73 -1.70
C LEU A 156 15.68 -8.75 -0.23
N PRO A 157 14.44 -8.35 0.05
CA PRO A 157 13.52 -7.69 -0.88
C PRO A 157 14.03 -6.29 -1.29
N LYS A 158 13.69 -5.84 -2.48
CA LYS A 158 14.04 -4.52 -3.01
C LYS A 158 13.57 -3.39 -2.08
N TRP A 159 12.35 -3.50 -1.56
CA TRP A 159 11.76 -2.64 -0.54
C TRP A 159 11.52 -3.43 0.76
N LYS A 160 11.78 -2.81 1.90
CA LYS A 160 11.56 -3.38 3.23
C LYS A 160 10.81 -2.37 4.09
N ARG A 161 9.67 -2.77 4.64
CA ARG A 161 8.94 -1.97 5.61
C ARG A 161 9.42 -2.25 7.03
N TYR A 162 9.48 -1.22 7.87
CA TYR A 162 9.97 -1.32 9.26
C TYR A 162 8.83 -1.26 10.27
N GLY A 163 7.71 -0.62 9.92
CA GLY A 163 6.51 -0.53 10.75
C GLY A 163 5.27 -1.10 10.08
N LYS A 164 4.10 -0.79 10.63
CA LYS A 164 2.79 -1.32 10.21
C LYS A 164 1.69 -0.26 10.17
N SER A 165 2.03 1.02 10.08
CA SER A 165 1.04 2.12 10.18
C SER A 165 -0.06 2.07 9.11
N GLY A 166 0.17 1.40 7.99
CA GLY A 166 -0.73 1.43 6.85
C GLY A 166 -0.79 2.79 6.12
N LEU A 167 -0.14 3.83 6.64
CA LEU A 167 -0.11 5.16 6.06
C LEU A 167 0.80 5.22 4.83
N PRO A 168 0.50 6.10 3.85
CA PRO A 168 1.37 6.31 2.70
C PRO A 168 2.61 7.13 3.08
N TYR A 169 3.69 6.98 2.30
CA TYR A 169 4.78 7.94 2.31
C TYR A 169 4.39 9.15 1.46
N THR A 170 4.58 10.36 1.98
CA THR A 170 4.13 11.59 1.33
C THR A 170 5.21 12.64 1.28
N VAL A 171 5.27 13.40 0.19
CA VAL A 171 6.21 14.51 -0.02
C VAL A 171 5.51 15.66 -0.73
N GLY A 172 5.81 16.89 -0.31
CA GLY A 172 5.27 18.12 -0.91
C GLY A 172 4.09 18.69 -0.13
N CYS A 173 3.62 19.87 -0.56
CA CYS A 173 2.57 20.63 0.11
C CYS A 173 1.50 21.17 -0.87
N GLY A 174 1.42 20.59 -2.07
CA GLY A 174 0.45 20.96 -3.09
C GLY A 174 -0.99 20.57 -2.75
N LYS A 175 -1.94 21.03 -3.57
CA LYS A 175 -3.37 20.75 -3.42
C LYS A 175 -3.83 19.51 -4.19
N VAL A 176 -2.98 18.95 -5.04
CA VAL A 176 -3.26 17.77 -5.86
C VAL A 176 -2.39 16.62 -5.40
N ALA A 177 -3.02 15.52 -5.01
CA ALA A 177 -2.30 14.29 -4.67
C ALA A 177 -1.94 13.51 -5.94
N VAL A 178 -0.69 13.05 -6.04
CA VAL A 178 -0.24 12.15 -7.11
C VAL A 178 0.10 10.80 -6.50
N VAL A 179 -0.74 9.82 -6.74
CA VAL A 179 -0.61 8.46 -6.20
C VAL A 179 0.31 7.65 -7.08
N VAL A 180 1.39 7.14 -6.49
CA VAL A 180 2.45 6.37 -7.13
C VAL A 180 2.76 5.08 -6.37
N GLU A 181 3.54 4.18 -6.95
CA GLU A 181 3.87 2.91 -6.30
C GLU A 181 4.95 3.05 -5.22
N ASP A 182 6.01 3.82 -5.48
CA ASP A 182 7.20 3.87 -4.63
C ASP A 182 7.57 5.29 -4.15
N CYS A 183 8.40 5.33 -3.10
CA CYS A 183 8.83 6.58 -2.46
C CYS A 183 9.68 7.47 -3.37
N VAL A 184 10.43 6.90 -4.30
CA VAL A 184 11.29 7.69 -5.20
C VAL A 184 10.41 8.49 -6.15
N SER A 185 9.41 7.84 -6.76
CA SER A 185 8.44 8.49 -7.63
C SER A 185 7.64 9.56 -6.87
N ALA A 186 7.24 9.29 -5.61
CA ALA A 186 6.59 10.28 -4.76
C ALA A 186 7.49 11.50 -4.48
N ALA A 187 8.76 11.26 -4.16
CA ALA A 187 9.71 12.34 -3.91
C ALA A 187 10.04 13.18 -5.16
N VAL A 188 10.01 12.54 -6.34
CA VAL A 188 10.25 13.23 -7.62
C VAL A 188 9.13 14.18 -7.99
N VAL A 189 7.87 13.82 -7.71
CA VAL A 189 6.69 14.64 -8.05
C VAL A 189 6.28 15.60 -6.96
N GLY A 190 6.65 15.32 -5.72
CA GLY A 190 6.33 16.15 -4.56
C GLY A 190 6.99 17.53 -4.65
N GLY A 191 6.23 18.56 -4.30
CA GLY A 191 6.69 19.95 -4.32
C GLY A 191 5.59 20.92 -3.89
N THR A 192 5.59 22.12 -4.41
CA THR A 192 4.60 23.16 -4.08
C THR A 192 3.26 22.96 -4.79
N SER A 193 3.25 22.29 -5.95
CA SER A 193 2.04 22.04 -6.74
C SER A 193 1.39 20.70 -6.43
N PHE A 194 2.19 19.69 -6.13
CA PHE A 194 1.76 18.32 -5.92
C PHE A 194 2.20 17.77 -4.56
N VAL A 195 1.38 16.88 -4.02
CA VAL A 195 1.80 15.96 -2.97
C VAL A 195 2.00 14.58 -3.60
N GLY A 196 3.24 14.12 -3.68
CA GLY A 196 3.55 12.75 -4.05
C GLY A 196 3.12 11.80 -2.95
N VAL A 197 2.34 10.77 -3.27
CA VAL A 197 1.76 9.81 -2.32
C VAL A 197 2.11 8.40 -2.74
N ALA A 198 3.08 7.77 -2.07
CA ALA A 198 3.45 6.38 -2.31
C ALA A 198 2.64 5.44 -1.42
N ILE A 199 1.90 4.51 -2.03
CA ILE A 199 1.02 3.58 -1.30
C ILE A 199 1.77 2.40 -0.64
N LEU A 200 3.06 2.25 -0.90
CA LEU A 200 3.96 1.25 -0.30
C LEU A 200 3.45 -0.19 -0.36
N GLY A 201 2.67 -0.51 -1.37
CA GLY A 201 2.05 -1.83 -1.55
C GLY A 201 1.40 -1.98 -2.92
N THR A 202 0.67 -3.08 -3.08
CA THR A 202 0.01 -3.43 -4.35
C THR A 202 -1.47 -3.06 -4.42
N SER A 203 -2.04 -2.55 -3.31
CA SER A 203 -3.47 -2.20 -3.22
C SER A 203 -3.67 -0.96 -2.36
N LEU A 204 -4.75 -0.24 -2.63
CA LEU A 204 -5.19 0.90 -1.85
C LEU A 204 -5.83 0.40 -0.54
N GLN A 205 -5.31 0.87 0.59
CA GLN A 205 -5.85 0.57 1.92
C GLN A 205 -6.84 1.66 2.35
N GLU A 206 -7.68 1.41 3.35
CA GLU A 206 -8.62 2.41 3.87
C GLU A 206 -7.89 3.63 4.45
N SER A 207 -6.75 3.43 5.11
CA SER A 207 -5.88 4.51 5.57
C SER A 207 -5.37 5.40 4.44
N HIS A 208 -5.08 4.83 3.26
CA HIS A 208 -4.72 5.60 2.07
C HIS A 208 -5.90 6.42 1.56
N LYS A 209 -7.10 5.83 1.51
CA LYS A 209 -8.33 6.51 1.07
C LYS A 209 -8.68 7.65 2.03
N GLY A 210 -8.59 7.40 3.35
CA GLY A 210 -8.77 8.42 4.37
C GLY A 210 -7.80 9.59 4.23
N TYR A 211 -6.50 9.30 4.01
CA TYR A 211 -5.51 10.33 3.74
C TYR A 211 -5.80 11.11 2.46
N LEU A 212 -6.18 10.42 1.39
CA LEU A 212 -6.45 11.06 0.08
C LEU A 212 -7.74 11.87 0.06
N ALA A 213 -8.70 11.59 0.93
CA ALA A 213 -9.97 12.31 1.02
C ALA A 213 -9.82 13.81 1.39
N GLN A 214 -8.68 14.23 1.93
CA GLN A 214 -8.40 15.64 2.20
C GLN A 214 -8.09 16.47 0.94
N PHE A 215 -7.79 15.81 -0.20
CA PHE A 215 -7.47 16.49 -1.45
C PHE A 215 -8.71 16.67 -2.32
N SER A 216 -8.80 17.80 -3.01
CA SER A 216 -9.85 18.02 -4.01
C SER A 216 -9.64 17.16 -5.25
N THR A 217 -8.40 16.91 -5.61
CA THR A 217 -8.01 16.16 -6.81
C THR A 217 -6.93 15.12 -6.45
N ALA A 218 -7.13 13.89 -6.92
CA ALA A 218 -6.13 12.83 -6.86
C ALA A 218 -5.84 12.30 -8.27
N VAL A 219 -4.56 12.25 -8.63
CA VAL A 219 -4.06 11.71 -9.89
C VAL A 219 -3.45 10.34 -9.62
N ILE A 220 -3.96 9.29 -10.25
CA ILE A 220 -3.37 7.95 -10.15
C ILE A 220 -2.37 7.80 -11.29
N ALA A 221 -1.08 7.69 -10.92
CA ALA A 221 0.06 7.62 -11.85
C ALA A 221 0.97 6.44 -11.46
N LEU A 222 0.46 5.21 -11.62
CA LEU A 222 1.24 4.00 -11.37
C LEU A 222 2.11 3.66 -12.59
N ASP A 223 3.03 2.72 -12.41
CA ASP A 223 3.94 2.27 -13.45
C ASP A 223 3.18 1.84 -14.74
N PRO A 224 3.77 1.98 -15.93
CA PRO A 224 3.06 1.78 -17.21
C PRO A 224 2.41 0.40 -17.38
N ASP A 225 2.99 -0.64 -16.79
CA ASP A 225 2.48 -2.01 -16.81
C ASP A 225 1.30 -2.26 -15.84
N ALA A 226 1.03 -1.31 -14.94
CA ALA A 226 -0.02 -1.41 -13.92
C ALA A 226 -1.36 -0.76 -14.33
N LEU A 227 -1.61 -0.51 -15.62
CA LEU A 227 -2.82 0.20 -16.08
C LEU A 227 -4.15 -0.40 -15.55
N PRO A 228 -4.38 -1.72 -15.54
CA PRO A 228 -5.60 -2.28 -14.96
C PRO A 228 -5.78 -1.94 -13.48
N LYS A 229 -4.69 -1.96 -12.71
CA LYS A 229 -4.65 -1.59 -11.30
C LYS A 229 -4.92 -0.10 -11.11
N THR A 230 -4.34 0.75 -11.96
CA THR A 230 -4.58 2.20 -12.00
C THR A 230 -6.06 2.52 -12.15
N LEU A 231 -6.74 1.88 -13.11
CA LEU A 231 -8.16 2.08 -13.36
C LEU A 231 -9.03 1.58 -12.19
N GLN A 232 -8.66 0.45 -11.58
CA GLN A 232 -9.34 -0.07 -10.42
C GLN A 232 -9.21 0.90 -9.23
N MET A 233 -8.00 1.38 -8.93
CA MET A 233 -7.76 2.34 -7.86
C MET A 233 -8.52 3.65 -8.08
N ALA A 234 -8.55 4.16 -9.32
CA ALA A 234 -9.32 5.34 -9.65
C ALA A 234 -10.82 5.14 -9.37
N LYS A 235 -11.36 3.96 -9.71
CA LYS A 235 -12.75 3.61 -9.40
C LYS A 235 -13.03 3.58 -7.89
N GLU A 236 -12.12 3.01 -7.10
CA GLU A 236 -12.23 2.95 -5.64
C GLU A 236 -12.16 4.34 -5.01
N LEU A 237 -11.27 5.21 -5.50
CA LEU A 237 -11.09 6.55 -4.94
C LEU A 237 -12.22 7.54 -5.26
N ARG A 238 -12.98 7.35 -6.32
CA ARG A 238 -14.12 8.24 -6.69
C ARG A 238 -15.19 8.35 -5.61
N GLY A 239 -15.25 7.42 -4.67
CA GLY A 239 -16.12 7.52 -3.50
C GLY A 239 -15.56 8.37 -2.36
N HIS A 240 -14.29 8.78 -2.44
CA HIS A 240 -13.57 9.47 -1.34
C HIS A 240 -12.99 10.82 -1.76
N VAL A 241 -12.70 11.03 -3.03
CA VAL A 241 -12.09 12.25 -3.61
C VAL A 241 -12.98 12.79 -4.70
N ASN A 242 -13.22 14.09 -4.73
CA ASN A 242 -14.16 14.72 -5.66
C ASN A 242 -13.73 14.58 -7.14
N ASP A 243 -12.44 14.80 -7.41
CA ASP A 243 -11.88 14.69 -8.76
C ASP A 243 -10.76 13.63 -8.77
N VAL A 244 -11.00 12.52 -9.45
CA VAL A 244 -10.03 11.43 -9.60
C VAL A 244 -9.66 11.27 -11.06
N ARG A 245 -8.42 11.57 -11.37
CA ARG A 245 -7.85 11.50 -12.71
C ARG A 245 -6.86 10.34 -12.82
N VAL A 246 -6.69 9.82 -14.03
CA VAL A 246 -5.71 8.78 -14.35
C VAL A 246 -4.69 9.39 -15.30
N LEU A 247 -3.42 9.33 -14.91
CA LEU A 247 -2.31 9.67 -15.77
C LEU A 247 -1.69 8.37 -16.29
N ARG A 248 -1.83 8.14 -17.60
CA ARG A 248 -1.14 7.02 -18.25
C ARG A 248 0.30 7.43 -18.52
N LEU A 249 1.22 6.76 -17.87
CA LEU A 249 2.65 7.03 -18.01
C LEU A 249 3.25 6.30 -19.21
N THR A 250 4.27 6.90 -19.79
CA THR A 250 5.17 6.29 -20.78
C THR A 250 6.29 5.55 -20.04
N ASP A 251 6.77 6.11 -18.92
CA ASP A 251 7.80 5.54 -18.06
C ASP A 251 7.47 5.83 -16.58
N ASP A 252 8.15 5.17 -15.66
CA ASP A 252 8.01 5.47 -14.22
C ASP A 252 8.41 6.93 -13.93
N LEU A 253 7.62 7.65 -13.15
CA LEU A 253 7.79 9.09 -12.89
C LEU A 253 9.17 9.47 -12.33
N LYS A 254 9.85 8.54 -11.64
CA LYS A 254 11.22 8.77 -11.16
C LYS A 254 12.22 9.06 -12.28
N TYR A 255 11.95 8.63 -13.51
CA TYR A 255 12.80 8.91 -14.67
C TYR A 255 12.55 10.30 -15.27
N ARG A 256 11.52 11.02 -14.80
CA ARG A 256 11.18 12.38 -15.25
C ARG A 256 11.03 12.49 -16.76
N ASN A 257 10.36 11.50 -17.38
CA ASN A 257 10.04 11.58 -18.80
C ASN A 257 9.36 12.93 -19.10
N PRO A 258 9.88 13.75 -20.04
CA PRO A 258 9.35 15.10 -20.28
C PRO A 258 7.85 15.11 -20.62
N THR A 259 7.40 14.19 -21.47
CA THR A 259 5.98 14.09 -21.85
C THR A 259 5.09 13.76 -20.65
N ASP A 260 5.52 12.82 -19.79
CA ASP A 260 4.76 12.45 -18.61
C ASP A 260 4.69 13.61 -17.60
N MET A 261 5.80 14.33 -17.43
CA MET A 261 5.84 15.51 -16.55
C MET A 261 4.99 16.67 -17.10
N GLU A 262 5.02 16.93 -18.41
CA GLU A 262 4.15 17.94 -19.05
C GLU A 262 2.67 17.58 -18.88
N ASN A 263 2.30 16.31 -19.11
CA ASN A 263 0.93 15.83 -18.92
C ASN A 263 0.48 15.97 -17.47
N LEU A 264 1.37 15.66 -16.50
CA LEU A 264 1.08 15.83 -15.08
C LEU A 264 0.84 17.31 -14.73
N HIS A 265 1.71 18.21 -15.20
CA HIS A 265 1.55 19.66 -14.98
C HIS A 265 0.31 20.23 -15.69
N GLY A 266 -0.05 19.68 -16.85
CA GLY A 266 -1.29 20.05 -17.56
C GLY A 266 -2.56 19.80 -16.77
N ILE A 267 -2.54 18.84 -15.83
CA ILE A 267 -3.70 18.53 -14.98
C ILE A 267 -4.10 19.68 -14.05
N ILE A 268 -3.14 20.52 -13.61
CA ILE A 268 -3.41 21.63 -12.68
C ILE A 268 -4.04 22.81 -13.41
N ASN A 269 -3.81 22.94 -14.71
CA ASN A 269 -4.19 24.11 -15.51
C ASN A 269 -5.62 23.99 -16.08
N HIS A 270 -6.31 22.91 -15.78
CA HIS A 270 -7.69 22.62 -16.18
C HIS A 270 -8.57 22.27 -14.97
#